data_232306e761c2c9b6f574b8e0101b5ee8
#
_entry.id   232306e761c2c9b6f574b8e0101b5ee8
#
_cell.length_a   1.000
_cell.length_b   1.000
_cell.length_c   1.000
_cell.angle_alpha   90.00
_cell.angle_beta   90.00
_cell.angle_gamma   90.00
#
_symmetry.space_group_name_H-M   'P 1'
#
loop_
_entity.id
_entity.type
_entity.pdbx_description
1 polymer ?
#
loop_
_entity_poly.entity_id
_entity_poly.type
_entity_poly.pdbx_seq_one_letter_code
_entity_poly.pdbx_strand_id
1 'polypeptide(L)'
;MVDVLLKAIISVPTLGVHSLQVGFLLSKIAKHLGLNEVEGFYAGVLHDLGSITPYNGIVLDDIDARYLLEQDLSDGGITEKRHAMVSSFEISKMSSLTKRFPNLPSSISVHHTALHHLDHSKPSDVLGNIISIADVISLYSIVNVEEMELDDFKSMLSKMKNRFFDDVYNAALSVLKEDYSRWMIYDIKSGYNKERIIRDFLFDEKLSFNEIMEIGSVLSYIIDSKSQFTREHSWRVAKIASAIAKESGLDGKEFFIAGLFHDIGKILTPVQILEKQGKLGRKEMNIMKKHVYYSFLILLDHKDEPWFLPAVRHQERINGSGYPWALTGEEMTYEDKIMQVADYFVAVLEPRPYRGANSPEKAYEEIARAVSSGVLDKGPANILKDLVFGGYDFNNLDFASHTQTEISDFEETIIHKRKKDDSIEAKDA
;
A
#
# COMPACT_ATOMS: atom_id res chain seq x y z
N MET A 1 -0.97 2.93 13.00
CA MET A 1 -1.21 2.04 11.82
C MET A 1 -1.51 2.82 10.54
N VAL A 2 -2.23 3.96 10.60
CA VAL A 2 -2.33 4.85 9.42
C VAL A 2 -0.95 5.40 9.03
N ASP A 3 -0.09 5.67 9.99
CA ASP A 3 1.33 6.02 9.77
C ASP A 3 2.09 4.93 9.02
N VAL A 4 1.83 3.65 9.31
CA VAL A 4 2.43 2.51 8.60
C VAL A 4 2.01 2.50 7.13
N LEU A 5 0.72 2.74 6.85
CA LEU A 5 0.20 2.87 5.48
C LEU A 5 0.94 3.98 4.72
N LEU A 6 0.99 5.19 5.29
CA LEU A 6 1.66 6.32 4.66
C LEU A 6 3.16 6.04 4.46
N LYS A 7 3.85 5.53 5.48
CA LYS A 7 5.28 5.18 5.40
C LYS A 7 5.57 4.13 4.35
N ALA A 8 4.72 3.10 4.25
CA ALA A 8 4.89 2.07 3.23
C ALA A 8 4.85 2.67 1.82
N ILE A 9 3.85 3.51 1.52
CA ILE A 9 3.68 4.14 0.20
C ILE A 9 4.83 5.08 -0.11
N ILE A 10 5.16 6.00 0.79
CA ILE A 10 6.21 7.00 0.55
C ILE A 10 7.62 6.42 0.53
N SER A 11 7.80 5.17 1.00
CA SER A 11 9.08 4.47 0.92
C SER A 11 9.36 3.95 -0.49
N VAL A 12 8.33 3.78 -1.33
CA VAL A 12 8.50 3.35 -2.73
C VAL A 12 9.25 4.45 -3.49
N PRO A 13 10.38 4.12 -4.15
CA PRO A 13 11.10 5.11 -4.96
C PRO A 13 10.16 5.73 -6.00
N THR A 14 10.40 6.94 -6.43
CA THR A 14 9.60 7.72 -7.39
C THR A 14 8.12 7.86 -7.01
N LEU A 15 7.36 6.78 -6.89
CA LEU A 15 5.95 6.80 -6.46
C LEU A 15 5.78 7.49 -5.10
N GLY A 16 6.65 7.19 -4.12
CA GLY A 16 6.57 7.81 -2.80
C GLY A 16 6.90 9.30 -2.82
N VAL A 17 7.81 9.73 -3.70
CA VAL A 17 8.08 11.15 -3.95
C VAL A 17 6.85 11.80 -4.56
N HIS A 18 6.30 11.20 -5.62
CA HIS A 18 5.11 11.65 -6.31
C HIS A 18 3.92 11.79 -5.36
N SER A 19 3.55 10.72 -4.68
CA SER A 19 2.43 10.69 -3.75
C SER A 19 2.55 11.75 -2.65
N LEU A 20 3.76 11.96 -2.11
CA LEU A 20 3.98 12.95 -1.07
C LEU A 20 3.91 14.39 -1.61
N GLN A 21 4.43 14.65 -2.83
CA GLN A 21 4.28 15.94 -3.50
C GLN A 21 2.81 16.26 -3.79
N VAL A 22 2.06 15.29 -4.31
CA VAL A 22 0.62 15.43 -4.57
C VAL A 22 -0.12 15.69 -3.27
N GLY A 23 0.15 14.93 -2.21
CA GLY A 23 -0.44 15.14 -0.89
C GLY A 23 -0.17 16.53 -0.32
N PHE A 24 1.07 17.01 -0.39
CA PHE A 24 1.44 18.35 0.03
C PHE A 24 0.72 19.42 -0.79
N LEU A 25 0.76 19.35 -2.10
CA LEU A 25 0.09 20.31 -2.99
C LEU A 25 -1.43 20.34 -2.75
N LEU A 26 -2.03 19.15 -2.67
CA LEU A 26 -3.45 19.01 -2.46
C LEU A 26 -3.90 19.62 -1.13
N SER A 27 -3.12 19.40 -0.06
CA SER A 27 -3.43 20.02 1.25
C SER A 27 -3.45 21.53 1.17
N LYS A 28 -2.49 22.13 0.45
CA LYS A 28 -2.39 23.58 0.28
C LYS A 28 -3.51 24.16 -0.58
N ILE A 29 -3.81 23.51 -1.70
CA ILE A 29 -4.88 23.95 -2.62
C ILE A 29 -6.24 23.79 -1.95
N ALA A 30 -6.50 22.65 -1.29
CA ALA A 30 -7.74 22.42 -0.54
C ALA A 30 -7.96 23.47 0.54
N LYS A 31 -6.94 23.79 1.33
CA LYS A 31 -6.97 24.87 2.32
C LYS A 31 -7.30 26.22 1.69
N HIS A 32 -6.70 26.55 0.55
CA HIS A 32 -6.95 27.81 -0.16
C HIS A 32 -8.41 27.93 -0.62
N LEU A 33 -9.03 26.79 -0.96
CA LEU A 33 -10.45 26.71 -1.37
C LEU A 33 -11.42 26.50 -0.19
N GLY A 34 -10.94 26.52 1.06
CA GLY A 34 -11.77 26.31 2.26
C GLY A 34 -12.22 24.85 2.46
N LEU A 35 -11.58 23.89 1.78
CA LEU A 35 -11.78 22.46 1.97
C LEU A 35 -10.90 21.92 3.09
N ASN A 36 -11.15 20.67 3.51
CA ASN A 36 -10.37 20.00 4.54
C ASN A 36 -8.94 19.67 4.04
N GLU A 37 -7.93 20.39 4.55
CA GLU A 37 -6.53 20.21 4.17
C GLU A 37 -5.98 18.84 4.50
N VAL A 38 -6.47 18.20 5.59
CA VAL A 38 -6.02 16.86 6.01
C VAL A 38 -6.60 15.79 5.09
N GLU A 39 -7.91 15.86 4.76
CA GLU A 39 -8.53 14.99 3.76
C GLU A 39 -7.82 15.11 2.41
N GLY A 40 -7.49 16.35 2.02
CA GLY A 40 -6.69 16.63 0.82
C GLY A 40 -5.34 15.93 0.85
N PHE A 41 -4.59 16.03 1.94
CA PHE A 41 -3.31 15.35 2.09
C PHE A 41 -3.44 13.83 1.88
N TYR A 42 -4.40 13.19 2.57
CA TYR A 42 -4.62 11.76 2.42
C TYR A 42 -5.07 11.37 1.01
N ALA A 43 -5.93 12.17 0.40
CA ALA A 43 -6.36 11.94 -0.98
C ALA A 43 -5.16 11.97 -1.94
N GLY A 44 -4.25 12.92 -1.78
CA GLY A 44 -3.07 13.03 -2.60
C GLY A 44 -2.03 11.94 -2.36
N VAL A 45 -1.81 11.50 -1.10
CA VAL A 45 -0.85 10.42 -0.84
C VAL A 45 -1.38 9.07 -1.32
N LEU A 46 -2.69 8.85 -1.26
CA LEU A 46 -3.32 7.56 -1.52
C LEU A 46 -3.89 7.41 -2.94
N HIS A 47 -3.89 8.47 -3.77
CA HIS A 47 -4.57 8.44 -5.07
C HIS A 47 -4.08 7.33 -6.00
N ASP A 48 -2.80 7.02 -5.94
CA ASP A 48 -2.11 6.03 -6.76
C ASP A 48 -1.81 4.70 -6.06
N LEU A 49 -2.47 4.42 -4.93
CA LEU A 49 -2.30 3.17 -4.19
C LEU A 49 -2.48 1.93 -5.10
N GLY A 50 -3.44 1.99 -6.02
CA GLY A 50 -3.71 0.94 -6.99
C GLY A 50 -2.61 0.73 -8.03
N SER A 51 -1.70 1.68 -8.21
CA SER A 51 -0.57 1.57 -9.15
C SER A 51 0.50 0.58 -8.68
N ILE A 52 0.52 0.24 -7.39
CA ILE A 52 1.46 -0.74 -6.82
C ILE A 52 1.04 -2.18 -7.17
N THR A 53 -0.21 -2.39 -7.60
CA THR A 53 -0.73 -3.72 -7.90
C THR A 53 -0.40 -4.15 -9.33
N PRO A 54 -0.20 -5.46 -9.60
CA PRO A 54 0.17 -5.95 -10.94
C PRO A 54 -0.93 -5.76 -12.00
N TYR A 55 -2.14 -5.40 -11.61
CA TYR A 55 -3.23 -5.11 -12.56
C TYR A 55 -2.97 -3.90 -13.45
N ASN A 56 -2.03 -3.02 -13.05
CA ASN A 56 -1.70 -1.79 -13.79
C ASN A 56 -0.28 -1.76 -14.34
N GLY A 57 0.60 -2.71 -13.98
CA GLY A 57 1.91 -2.88 -14.61
C GLY A 57 2.92 -1.72 -14.46
N ILE A 58 2.55 -0.68 -13.73
CA ILE A 58 3.33 0.55 -13.63
C ILE A 58 3.90 0.66 -12.21
N VAL A 59 5.13 0.18 -12.05
CA VAL A 59 5.98 0.70 -10.96
C VAL A 59 6.59 1.97 -11.54
N LEU A 60 6.18 3.14 -11.08
CA LEU A 60 6.68 4.41 -11.55
C LEU A 60 8.20 4.50 -11.31
N ASP A 61 8.98 4.26 -12.34
CA ASP A 61 10.35 4.71 -12.42
C ASP A 61 10.43 6.06 -13.16
N ASP A 62 11.61 6.63 -13.30
CA ASP A 62 11.79 7.94 -13.95
C ASP A 62 11.37 7.91 -15.45
N ILE A 63 11.40 6.75 -16.09
CA ILE A 63 10.98 6.56 -17.49
C ILE A 63 9.46 6.55 -17.57
N ASP A 64 8.81 5.85 -16.64
CA ASP A 64 7.36 5.76 -16.55
C ASP A 64 6.73 7.10 -16.23
N ALA A 65 7.34 7.90 -15.32
CA ALA A 65 6.88 9.24 -15.02
C ALA A 65 6.91 10.18 -16.24
N ARG A 66 7.97 10.09 -17.07
CA ARG A 66 8.04 10.83 -18.34
C ARG A 66 6.96 10.41 -19.32
N TYR A 67 6.76 9.11 -19.49
CA TYR A 67 5.75 8.57 -20.36
C TYR A 67 4.35 8.99 -19.95
N LEU A 68 4.04 8.93 -18.65
CA LEU A 68 2.76 9.36 -18.12
C LEU A 68 2.51 10.87 -18.34
N LEU A 69 3.52 11.69 -18.09
CA LEU A 69 3.42 13.13 -18.35
C LEU A 69 3.21 13.44 -19.82
N GLU A 70 3.94 12.76 -20.74
CA GLU A 70 3.76 12.91 -22.18
C GLU A 70 2.35 12.50 -22.62
N GLN A 71 1.81 11.42 -22.07
CA GLN A 71 0.43 10.98 -22.30
C GLN A 71 -0.57 12.03 -21.80
N ASP A 72 -0.39 12.52 -20.57
CA ASP A 72 -1.27 13.52 -19.99
C ASP A 72 -1.21 14.87 -20.72
N LEU A 73 -0.08 15.22 -21.32
CA LEU A 73 0.07 16.42 -22.14
C LEU A 73 -0.50 16.26 -23.56
N SER A 74 -0.43 15.03 -24.14
CA SER A 74 -0.77 14.80 -25.55
C SER A 74 -2.24 14.52 -25.80
N ASP A 75 -2.90 13.77 -24.91
CA ASP A 75 -4.20 13.19 -25.25
C ASP A 75 -5.40 14.13 -25.10
N GLY A 76 -5.24 15.33 -24.52
CA GLY A 76 -6.40 16.25 -24.33
C GLY A 76 -7.64 15.57 -23.73
N GLY A 77 -7.57 14.27 -23.47
CA GLY A 77 -8.62 13.37 -23.04
C GLY A 77 -8.10 12.35 -22.05
N ILE A 78 -8.79 12.25 -20.98
CA ILE A 78 -8.53 11.44 -19.82
C ILE A 78 -8.96 10.02 -20.15
N THR A 79 -8.02 9.13 -20.34
CA THR A 79 -8.26 7.69 -20.21
C THR A 79 -8.50 7.42 -18.72
N GLU A 80 -9.68 6.92 -18.36
CA GLU A 80 -9.94 6.43 -17.00
C GLU A 80 -8.85 5.41 -16.64
N LYS A 81 -7.90 5.84 -15.83
CA LYS A 81 -6.81 4.96 -15.42
C LYS A 81 -7.35 4.03 -14.33
N ARG A 82 -7.32 2.76 -14.60
CA ARG A 82 -7.87 1.72 -13.71
C ARG A 82 -7.32 1.78 -12.27
N HIS A 83 -6.11 2.31 -12.08
CA HIS A 83 -5.51 2.48 -10.75
C HIS A 83 -6.36 3.39 -9.84
N ALA A 84 -7.00 4.42 -10.39
CA ALA A 84 -7.87 5.32 -9.63
C ALA A 84 -9.03 4.56 -9.00
N MET A 85 -9.66 3.65 -9.75
CA MET A 85 -10.75 2.81 -9.27
C MET A 85 -10.26 1.79 -8.25
N VAL A 86 -9.11 1.16 -8.49
CA VAL A 86 -8.50 0.22 -7.54
C VAL A 86 -8.12 0.92 -6.24
N SER A 87 -7.50 2.10 -6.31
CA SER A 87 -7.17 2.90 -5.12
C SER A 87 -8.43 3.24 -4.31
N SER A 88 -9.45 3.75 -4.98
CA SER A 88 -10.74 4.10 -4.37
C SER A 88 -11.39 2.89 -3.70
N PHE A 89 -11.42 1.74 -4.38
CA PHE A 89 -11.98 0.50 -3.86
C PHE A 89 -11.23 0.01 -2.62
N GLU A 90 -9.90 -0.04 -2.65
CA GLU A 90 -9.11 -0.48 -1.51
C GLU A 90 -9.27 0.48 -0.30
N ILE A 91 -9.29 1.79 -0.55
CA ILE A 91 -9.49 2.79 0.50
C ILE A 91 -10.91 2.69 1.09
N SER A 92 -11.93 2.36 0.29
CA SER A 92 -13.30 2.21 0.77
C SER A 92 -13.47 1.16 1.86
N LYS A 93 -12.55 0.20 1.96
CA LYS A 93 -12.54 -0.84 2.99
C LYS A 93 -11.95 -0.37 4.31
N MET A 94 -11.25 0.75 4.34
CA MET A 94 -10.62 1.29 5.55
C MET A 94 -11.59 2.22 6.29
N SER A 95 -12.39 1.66 7.20
CA SER A 95 -13.45 2.39 7.92
C SER A 95 -12.90 3.53 8.79
N SER A 96 -11.67 3.42 9.29
CA SER A 96 -10.98 4.48 10.02
C SER A 96 -10.74 5.73 9.17
N LEU A 97 -10.42 5.56 7.89
CA LEU A 97 -10.22 6.65 6.95
C LEU A 97 -11.55 7.19 6.40
N THR A 98 -12.45 6.31 5.97
CA THR A 98 -13.71 6.73 5.30
C THR A 98 -14.71 7.40 6.22
N LYS A 99 -14.76 7.04 7.51
CA LYS A 99 -15.55 7.75 8.52
C LYS A 99 -15.04 9.17 8.76
N ARG A 100 -13.72 9.35 8.76
CA ARG A 100 -13.07 10.63 9.00
C ARG A 100 -13.06 11.52 7.76
N PHE A 101 -12.88 10.92 6.61
CA PHE A 101 -12.73 11.57 5.31
C PHE A 101 -13.72 10.97 4.31
N PRO A 102 -15.00 11.37 4.36
CA PRO A 102 -16.06 10.72 3.59
C PRO A 102 -15.95 10.94 2.08
N ASN A 103 -15.27 11.99 1.62
CA ASN A 103 -15.07 12.24 0.19
C ASN A 103 -13.85 11.50 -0.39
N LEU A 104 -13.00 10.92 0.47
CA LEU A 104 -11.70 10.35 0.09
C LEU A 104 -11.81 9.30 -1.03
N PRO A 105 -12.61 8.22 -0.94
CA PRO A 105 -12.70 7.23 -2.01
C PRO A 105 -13.24 7.83 -3.31
N SER A 106 -14.31 8.65 -3.22
CA SER A 106 -14.95 9.24 -4.39
C SER A 106 -14.05 10.24 -5.11
N SER A 107 -13.28 11.06 -4.38
CA SER A 107 -12.34 12.00 -4.99
C SER A 107 -11.22 11.28 -5.75
N ILE A 108 -10.72 10.19 -5.17
CA ILE A 108 -9.70 9.38 -5.83
C ILE A 108 -10.24 8.70 -7.08
N SER A 109 -11.49 8.19 -7.06
CA SER A 109 -12.07 7.53 -8.23
C SER A 109 -12.20 8.44 -9.45
N VAL A 110 -12.26 9.75 -9.25
CA VAL A 110 -12.61 10.74 -10.30
C VAL A 110 -11.44 11.58 -10.79
N HIS A 111 -10.22 11.42 -10.23
CA HIS A 111 -9.12 12.34 -10.54
C HIS A 111 -8.64 12.30 -12.00
N HIS A 112 -9.00 11.27 -12.76
CA HIS A 112 -8.80 11.21 -14.21
C HIS A 112 -10.08 11.43 -15.02
N THR A 113 -11.15 11.89 -14.38
CA THR A 113 -12.42 12.16 -15.07
C THR A 113 -12.38 13.51 -15.80
N ALA A 114 -12.91 13.56 -17.02
CA ALA A 114 -12.96 14.79 -17.79
C ALA A 114 -13.81 15.85 -17.10
N LEU A 115 -13.42 17.12 -17.18
CA LEU A 115 -14.05 18.23 -16.46
C LEU A 115 -15.56 18.33 -16.68
N HIS A 116 -16.04 18.06 -17.90
CA HIS A 116 -17.47 18.14 -18.24
C HIS A 116 -18.33 17.00 -17.62
N HIS A 117 -17.69 16.03 -16.97
CA HIS A 117 -18.35 14.98 -16.18
C HIS A 117 -18.24 15.20 -14.67
N LEU A 118 -17.56 16.27 -14.24
CA LEU A 118 -17.42 16.63 -12.84
C LEU A 118 -18.44 17.72 -12.47
N ASP A 119 -18.99 17.59 -11.27
CA ASP A 119 -19.92 18.54 -10.69
C ASP A 119 -19.20 19.40 -9.65
N HIS A 120 -19.07 20.71 -9.94
CA HIS A 120 -18.39 21.64 -9.04
C HIS A 120 -19.12 21.82 -7.68
N SER A 121 -20.39 21.45 -7.58
CA SER A 121 -21.12 21.48 -6.31
C SER A 121 -20.78 20.33 -5.36
N LYS A 122 -20.15 19.26 -5.88
CA LYS A 122 -19.75 18.07 -5.12
C LYS A 122 -18.32 18.19 -4.59
N PRO A 123 -18.09 18.21 -3.26
CA PRO A 123 -16.75 18.31 -2.70
C PRO A 123 -15.78 17.20 -3.18
N SER A 124 -16.30 15.99 -3.43
CA SER A 124 -15.50 14.88 -3.98
C SER A 124 -14.98 15.18 -5.40
N ASP A 125 -15.79 15.79 -6.25
CA ASP A 125 -15.42 16.08 -7.62
C ASP A 125 -14.43 17.26 -7.69
N VAL A 126 -14.63 18.27 -6.84
CA VAL A 126 -13.65 19.36 -6.66
C VAL A 126 -12.32 18.80 -6.14
N LEU A 127 -12.36 17.96 -5.12
CA LEU A 127 -11.15 17.33 -4.57
C LEU A 127 -10.43 16.45 -5.61
N GLY A 128 -11.19 15.68 -6.42
CA GLY A 128 -10.65 14.89 -7.53
C GLY A 128 -10.01 15.76 -8.61
N ASN A 129 -10.59 16.90 -8.91
CA ASN A 129 -9.98 17.85 -9.86
C ASN A 129 -8.71 18.52 -9.29
N ILE A 130 -8.65 18.73 -7.95
CA ILE A 130 -7.42 19.18 -7.29
C ILE A 130 -6.34 18.07 -7.35
N ILE A 131 -6.71 16.78 -7.17
CA ILE A 131 -5.75 15.67 -7.38
C ILE A 131 -5.17 15.76 -8.78
N SER A 132 -6.02 15.88 -9.81
CA SER A 132 -5.59 15.93 -11.21
C SER A 132 -4.59 17.06 -11.50
N ILE A 133 -4.77 18.26 -10.97
CA ILE A 133 -3.81 19.35 -11.18
C ILE A 133 -2.52 19.17 -10.38
N ALA A 134 -2.62 18.65 -9.15
CA ALA A 134 -1.47 18.38 -8.30
C ALA A 134 -0.60 17.23 -8.86
N ASP A 135 -1.24 16.19 -9.42
CA ASP A 135 -0.62 15.09 -10.12
C ASP A 135 0.25 15.58 -11.28
N VAL A 136 -0.32 16.39 -12.18
CA VAL A 136 0.41 16.99 -13.30
C VAL A 136 1.59 17.85 -12.82
N ILE A 137 1.43 18.66 -11.78
CA ILE A 137 2.51 19.49 -11.21
C ILE A 137 3.63 18.61 -10.67
N SER A 138 3.29 17.55 -9.94
CA SER A 138 4.26 16.62 -9.37
C SER A 138 5.03 15.88 -10.47
N LEU A 139 4.35 15.27 -11.44
CA LEU A 139 4.97 14.57 -12.56
C LEU A 139 5.94 15.49 -13.32
N TYR A 140 5.50 16.74 -13.57
CA TYR A 140 6.32 17.73 -14.26
C TYR A 140 7.58 18.07 -13.45
N SER A 141 7.49 18.20 -12.13
CA SER A 141 8.66 18.43 -11.26
C SER A 141 9.62 17.25 -11.19
N ILE A 142 9.10 16.01 -11.25
CA ILE A 142 9.91 14.79 -11.21
C ILE A 142 10.72 14.64 -12.50
N VAL A 143 10.10 14.90 -13.64
CA VAL A 143 10.74 14.74 -14.96
C VAL A 143 11.79 15.80 -15.23
N ASN A 144 11.63 17.03 -14.71
CA ASN A 144 12.58 18.09 -14.89
C ASN A 144 13.70 17.99 -13.85
N VAL A 145 14.96 18.01 -14.32
CA VAL A 145 16.14 17.89 -13.46
C VAL A 145 16.41 19.19 -12.69
N GLU A 146 16.16 20.33 -13.35
CA GLU A 146 16.37 21.66 -12.78
C GLU A 146 15.13 22.13 -12.01
N GLU A 147 15.35 22.93 -10.96
CA GLU A 147 14.26 23.58 -10.24
C GLU A 147 13.53 24.56 -11.16
N MET A 148 12.22 24.51 -11.09
CA MET A 148 11.37 25.27 -12.00
C MET A 148 10.87 26.54 -11.34
N GLU A 149 10.87 27.59 -12.12
CA GLU A 149 10.32 28.87 -11.74
C GLU A 149 8.78 28.89 -11.93
N LEU A 150 8.15 29.89 -11.31
CA LEU A 150 6.68 30.05 -11.42
C LEU A 150 6.19 30.12 -12.86
N ASP A 151 6.93 30.75 -13.74
CA ASP A 151 6.51 30.94 -15.13
C ASP A 151 6.59 29.64 -15.96
N ASP A 152 7.44 28.69 -15.58
CA ASP A 152 7.48 27.37 -16.18
C ASP A 152 6.21 26.58 -15.83
N PHE A 153 5.82 26.58 -14.56
CA PHE A 153 4.55 25.97 -14.12
C PHE A 153 3.33 26.63 -14.77
N LYS A 154 3.29 27.97 -14.87
CA LYS A 154 2.23 28.69 -15.56
C LYS A 154 2.15 28.31 -17.04
N SER A 155 3.30 28.26 -17.72
CA SER A 155 3.39 27.88 -19.14
C SER A 155 2.83 26.47 -19.36
N MET A 156 3.21 25.53 -18.50
CA MET A 156 2.73 24.14 -18.54
C MET A 156 1.22 24.08 -18.29
N LEU A 157 0.74 24.61 -17.16
CA LEU A 157 -0.67 24.54 -16.75
C LEU A 157 -1.61 25.28 -17.73
N SER A 158 -1.15 26.34 -18.38
CA SER A 158 -1.97 27.10 -19.34
C SER A 158 -2.40 26.26 -20.54
N LYS A 159 -1.60 25.25 -20.93
CA LYS A 159 -1.90 24.35 -22.06
C LYS A 159 -3.05 23.39 -21.77
N MET A 160 -3.36 23.17 -20.51
CA MET A 160 -4.39 22.23 -20.04
C MET A 160 -5.42 22.89 -19.11
N LYS A 161 -5.55 24.22 -19.17
CA LYS A 161 -6.47 24.98 -18.32
C LYS A 161 -7.92 24.49 -18.41
N ASN A 162 -8.34 24.02 -19.57
CA ASN A 162 -9.68 23.49 -19.83
C ASN A 162 -9.99 22.14 -19.15
N ARG A 163 -9.01 21.55 -18.47
CA ARG A 163 -9.16 20.31 -17.69
C ARG A 163 -9.54 20.57 -16.23
N PHE A 164 -9.45 21.82 -15.78
CA PHE A 164 -9.60 22.18 -14.38
C PHE A 164 -10.70 23.21 -14.17
N PHE A 165 -11.39 23.12 -13.03
CA PHE A 165 -12.25 24.20 -12.59
C PHE A 165 -11.44 25.49 -12.45
N ASP A 166 -12.03 26.64 -12.76
CA ASP A 166 -11.32 27.93 -12.77
C ASP A 166 -10.76 28.29 -11.38
N ASP A 167 -11.51 28.03 -10.33
CA ASP A 167 -11.08 28.28 -8.94
C ASP A 167 -9.95 27.32 -8.51
N VAL A 168 -10.02 26.03 -8.89
CA VAL A 168 -8.96 25.05 -8.66
C VAL A 168 -7.67 25.46 -9.39
N TYR A 169 -7.78 25.85 -10.66
CA TYR A 169 -6.64 26.32 -11.44
C TYR A 169 -6.00 27.56 -10.80
N ASN A 170 -6.81 28.56 -10.40
CA ASN A 170 -6.31 29.78 -9.77
C ASN A 170 -5.72 29.53 -8.38
N ALA A 171 -6.31 28.61 -7.60
CA ALA A 171 -5.78 28.21 -6.31
C ALA A 171 -4.42 27.53 -6.44
N ALA A 172 -4.26 26.63 -7.42
CA ALA A 172 -2.99 25.99 -7.70
C ALA A 172 -1.90 27.02 -8.09
N LEU A 173 -2.21 27.96 -8.95
CA LEU A 173 -1.29 29.07 -9.28
C LEU A 173 -0.95 29.93 -8.06
N SER A 174 -1.91 30.17 -7.16
CA SER A 174 -1.67 30.92 -5.92
C SER A 174 -0.71 30.18 -4.99
N VAL A 175 -0.86 28.85 -4.84
CA VAL A 175 0.05 27.99 -4.08
C VAL A 175 1.45 27.97 -4.70
N LEU A 176 1.55 27.85 -6.03
CA LEU A 176 2.83 27.87 -6.74
C LEU A 176 3.52 29.24 -6.73
N LYS A 177 2.78 30.33 -6.50
CA LYS A 177 3.35 31.67 -6.35
C LYS A 177 4.18 31.81 -5.08
N GLU A 178 3.91 30.99 -4.08
CA GLU A 178 4.72 30.92 -2.86
C GLU A 178 6.05 30.20 -3.15
N ASP A 179 7.19 30.85 -2.93
CA ASP A 179 8.51 30.23 -3.05
C ASP A 179 8.62 28.97 -2.15
N TYR A 180 8.08 29.06 -0.92
CA TYR A 180 8.03 27.95 0.01
C TYR A 180 7.38 26.69 -0.60
N SER A 181 6.27 26.84 -1.29
CA SER A 181 5.55 25.69 -1.87
C SER A 181 6.35 25.06 -3.01
N ARG A 182 7.03 25.86 -3.84
CA ARG A 182 7.91 25.35 -4.89
C ARG A 182 9.15 24.64 -4.32
N TRP A 183 9.81 25.25 -3.34
CA TRP A 183 10.96 24.63 -2.68
C TRP A 183 10.60 23.32 -1.99
N MET A 184 9.43 23.25 -1.33
CA MET A 184 8.96 22.00 -0.71
C MET A 184 8.78 20.85 -1.71
N ILE A 185 8.33 21.13 -2.93
CA ILE A 185 8.23 20.11 -3.99
C ILE A 185 9.61 19.50 -4.26
N TYR A 186 10.66 20.32 -4.36
CA TYR A 186 12.03 19.84 -4.60
C TYR A 186 12.68 19.23 -3.37
N ASP A 187 12.40 19.73 -2.19
CA ASP A 187 12.87 19.12 -0.93
C ASP A 187 12.30 17.71 -0.76
N ILE A 188 11.02 17.49 -1.10
CA ILE A 188 10.41 16.16 -1.10
C ILE A 188 11.13 15.24 -2.09
N LYS A 189 11.44 15.73 -3.30
CA LYS A 189 12.17 14.98 -4.33
C LYS A 189 13.56 14.56 -3.85
N SER A 190 14.27 15.43 -3.13
CA SER A 190 15.58 15.13 -2.55
C SER A 190 15.52 14.21 -1.31
N GLY A 191 14.32 13.89 -0.82
CA GLY A 191 14.11 13.09 0.37
C GLY A 191 14.11 13.88 1.69
N TYR A 192 14.30 15.19 1.63
CA TYR A 192 14.24 16.07 2.80
C TYR A 192 12.79 16.18 3.32
N ASN A 193 12.64 16.32 4.62
CA ASN A 193 11.36 16.60 5.28
C ASN A 193 10.24 15.55 5.13
N LYS A 194 10.44 14.40 4.48
CA LYS A 194 9.38 13.40 4.27
C LYS A 194 8.68 13.00 5.57
N GLU A 195 9.45 12.61 6.58
CA GLU A 195 8.89 12.19 7.88
C GLU A 195 8.18 13.33 8.62
N ARG A 196 8.71 14.55 8.51
CA ARG A 196 8.09 15.74 9.11
C ARG A 196 6.72 16.01 8.48
N ILE A 197 6.64 16.00 7.14
CA ILE A 197 5.38 16.23 6.43
C ILE A 197 4.33 15.22 6.85
N ILE A 198 4.68 13.92 6.91
CA ILE A 198 3.74 12.89 7.37
C ILE A 198 3.27 13.20 8.78
N ARG A 199 4.20 13.48 9.69
CA ARG A 199 3.87 13.74 11.10
C ARG A 199 2.91 14.93 11.28
N ASP A 200 3.04 15.96 10.44
CA ASP A 200 2.17 17.13 10.49
C ASP A 200 0.71 16.81 10.13
N PHE A 201 0.47 15.67 9.42
CA PHE A 201 -0.87 15.23 9.00
C PHE A 201 -1.36 13.96 9.71
N LEU A 202 -0.54 13.32 10.57
CA LEU A 202 -1.01 12.19 11.37
C LEU A 202 -2.06 12.67 12.38
N PHE A 203 -3.10 11.89 12.52
CA PHE A 203 -4.06 12.07 13.61
C PHE A 203 -3.78 11.06 14.72
N ASP A 204 -3.83 11.54 15.96
CA ASP A 204 -3.64 10.72 17.15
C ASP A 204 -4.97 10.05 17.52
N GLU A 205 -5.24 8.91 16.91
CA GLU A 205 -6.43 8.11 17.17
C GLU A 205 -6.04 6.65 17.42
N LYS A 206 -6.52 6.12 18.56
CA LYS A 206 -6.31 4.71 18.87
C LYS A 206 -7.29 3.86 18.06
N LEU A 207 -6.77 3.14 17.08
CA LEU A 207 -7.55 2.25 16.23
C LEU A 207 -7.97 0.98 17.00
N SER A 208 -9.17 0.50 16.73
CA SER A 208 -9.64 -0.81 17.15
C SER A 208 -8.89 -1.92 16.37
N PHE A 209 -8.92 -3.14 16.92
CA PHE A 209 -8.34 -4.30 16.22
C PHE A 209 -8.92 -4.50 14.80
N ASN A 210 -10.22 -4.26 14.62
CA ASN A 210 -10.85 -4.37 13.31
C ASN A 210 -10.32 -3.33 12.32
N GLU A 211 -10.13 -2.09 12.74
CA GLU A 211 -9.56 -1.03 11.90
C GLU A 211 -8.08 -1.29 11.55
N ILE A 212 -7.32 -1.88 12.48
CA ILE A 212 -5.95 -2.35 12.21
C ILE A 212 -5.97 -3.47 11.17
N MET A 213 -6.91 -4.43 11.29
CA MET A 213 -7.08 -5.51 10.33
C MET A 213 -7.45 -4.99 8.94
N GLU A 214 -8.35 -4.00 8.83
CA GLU A 214 -8.73 -3.39 7.56
C GLU A 214 -7.51 -2.79 6.84
N ILE A 215 -6.72 -1.97 7.54
CA ILE A 215 -5.48 -1.37 6.98
C ILE A 215 -4.46 -2.45 6.62
N GLY A 216 -4.23 -3.40 7.53
CA GLY A 216 -3.28 -4.49 7.32
C GLY A 216 -3.67 -5.40 6.17
N SER A 217 -4.97 -5.67 6.00
CA SER A 217 -5.48 -6.48 4.88
C SER A 217 -5.26 -5.80 3.54
N VAL A 218 -5.50 -4.50 3.46
CA VAL A 218 -5.25 -3.72 2.24
C VAL A 218 -3.75 -3.69 1.91
N LEU A 219 -2.89 -3.42 2.90
CA LEU A 219 -1.45 -3.41 2.69
C LEU A 219 -0.90 -4.78 2.30
N SER A 220 -1.30 -5.85 3.01
CA SER A 220 -0.88 -7.21 2.68
C SER A 220 -1.35 -7.61 1.28
N TYR A 221 -2.59 -7.29 0.90
CA TYR A 221 -3.10 -7.53 -0.45
C TYR A 221 -2.26 -6.83 -1.53
N ILE A 222 -1.96 -5.55 -1.34
CA ILE A 222 -1.14 -4.77 -2.28
C ILE A 222 0.26 -5.39 -2.42
N ILE A 223 0.88 -5.76 -1.31
CA ILE A 223 2.24 -6.32 -1.30
C ILE A 223 2.25 -7.72 -1.89
N ASP A 224 1.33 -8.57 -1.46
CA ASP A 224 1.25 -9.96 -1.90
C ASP A 224 0.85 -10.04 -3.39
N SER A 225 0.05 -9.08 -3.89
CA SER A 225 -0.34 -9.01 -5.29
C SER A 225 0.78 -8.58 -6.24
N LYS A 226 1.93 -8.08 -5.73
CA LYS A 226 3.13 -7.86 -6.55
C LYS A 226 3.68 -9.14 -7.17
N SER A 227 3.29 -10.31 -6.65
CA SER A 227 3.63 -11.60 -7.23
C SER A 227 2.41 -12.52 -7.25
N GLN A 228 2.18 -13.17 -8.39
CA GLN A 228 1.09 -14.16 -8.54
C GLN A 228 1.21 -15.38 -7.60
N PHE A 229 2.39 -15.58 -6.99
CA PHE A 229 2.67 -16.72 -6.11
C PHE A 229 2.46 -16.42 -4.63
N THR A 230 2.25 -15.15 -4.26
CA THR A 230 2.13 -14.71 -2.86
C THR A 230 0.83 -13.99 -2.54
N ARG A 231 -0.15 -14.07 -3.46
CA ARG A 231 -1.37 -13.24 -3.45
C ARG A 231 -2.13 -13.17 -2.11
N GLU A 232 -2.00 -14.15 -1.23
CA GLU A 232 -2.66 -14.22 0.07
C GLU A 232 -1.73 -14.70 1.19
N HIS A 233 -0.44 -14.64 0.94
CA HIS A 233 0.59 -15.16 1.84
C HIS A 233 0.47 -14.58 3.24
N SER A 234 0.49 -13.25 3.34
CA SER A 234 0.49 -12.57 4.64
C SER A 234 -0.77 -12.86 5.44
N TRP A 235 -1.92 -12.98 4.76
CA TRP A 235 -3.18 -13.35 5.40
C TRP A 235 -3.17 -14.78 5.95
N ARG A 236 -2.66 -15.73 5.18
CA ARG A 236 -2.52 -17.13 5.61
C ARG A 236 -1.56 -17.25 6.79
N VAL A 237 -0.42 -16.56 6.74
CA VAL A 237 0.53 -16.49 7.86
C VAL A 237 -0.15 -15.93 9.11
N ALA A 238 -0.90 -14.85 8.99
CA ALA A 238 -1.64 -14.25 10.09
C ALA A 238 -2.62 -15.25 10.75
N LYS A 239 -3.38 -16.01 9.95
CA LYS A 239 -4.31 -17.02 10.47
C LYS A 239 -3.57 -18.17 11.18
N ILE A 240 -2.51 -18.70 10.57
CA ILE A 240 -1.76 -19.82 11.15
C ILE A 240 -1.02 -19.39 12.41
N ALA A 241 -0.35 -18.23 12.40
CA ALA A 241 0.33 -17.70 13.58
C ALA A 241 -0.66 -17.46 14.74
N SER A 242 -1.82 -16.85 14.44
CA SER A 242 -2.90 -16.65 15.41
C SER A 242 -3.44 -17.98 15.97
N ALA A 243 -3.57 -19.02 15.16
CA ALA A 243 -4.02 -20.34 15.61
C ALA A 243 -2.99 -20.99 16.54
N ILE A 244 -1.72 -21.01 16.15
CA ILE A 244 -0.62 -21.55 17.00
C ILE A 244 -0.56 -20.78 18.33
N ALA A 245 -0.66 -19.45 18.30
CA ALA A 245 -0.62 -18.61 19.49
C ALA A 245 -1.76 -18.92 20.45
N LYS A 246 -3.00 -19.04 19.98
CA LYS A 246 -4.17 -19.39 20.78
C LYS A 246 -4.02 -20.76 21.48
N GLU A 247 -3.56 -21.77 20.76
CA GLU A 247 -3.29 -23.09 21.33
C GLU A 247 -2.10 -23.07 22.31
N SER A 248 -1.23 -22.05 22.20
CA SER A 248 -0.16 -21.75 23.17
C SER A 248 -0.61 -20.96 24.39
N GLY A 249 -1.88 -20.55 24.47
CA GLY A 249 -2.41 -19.69 25.54
C GLY A 249 -2.04 -18.20 25.41
N LEU A 250 -1.65 -17.76 24.21
CA LEU A 250 -1.28 -16.37 23.91
C LEU A 250 -2.42 -15.62 23.19
N ASP A 251 -2.34 -14.28 23.16
CA ASP A 251 -3.33 -13.49 22.41
C ASP A 251 -3.12 -13.63 20.89
N GLY A 252 -3.97 -14.40 20.24
CA GLY A 252 -3.94 -14.62 18.80
C GLY A 252 -4.10 -13.36 17.96
N LYS A 253 -4.62 -12.24 18.52
CA LYS A 253 -4.76 -10.98 17.78
C LYS A 253 -3.40 -10.35 17.46
N GLU A 254 -2.48 -10.38 18.43
CA GLU A 254 -1.12 -9.86 18.24
C GLU A 254 -0.39 -10.61 17.11
N PHE A 255 -0.55 -11.93 17.06
CA PHE A 255 0.05 -12.76 16.02
C PHE A 255 -0.63 -12.59 14.67
N PHE A 256 -1.93 -12.29 14.67
CA PHE A 256 -2.64 -11.95 13.45
C PHE A 256 -2.08 -10.65 12.84
N ILE A 257 -1.89 -9.61 13.67
CA ILE A 257 -1.28 -8.35 13.26
C ILE A 257 0.16 -8.59 12.76
N ALA A 258 0.97 -9.33 13.53
CA ALA A 258 2.33 -9.67 13.14
C ALA A 258 2.37 -10.34 11.76
N GLY A 259 1.47 -11.29 11.51
CA GLY A 259 1.38 -12.00 10.23
C GLY A 259 0.98 -11.09 9.06
N LEU A 260 0.07 -10.12 9.26
CA LEU A 260 -0.31 -9.17 8.22
C LEU A 260 0.84 -8.24 7.81
N PHE A 261 1.70 -7.86 8.76
CA PHE A 261 2.74 -6.86 8.52
C PHE A 261 4.16 -7.40 8.35
N HIS A 262 4.41 -8.71 8.59
CA HIS A 262 5.77 -9.25 8.57
C HIS A 262 6.53 -8.96 7.26
N ASP A 263 5.84 -9.02 6.17
CA ASP A 263 6.37 -8.88 4.81
C ASP A 263 6.19 -7.49 4.19
N ILE A 264 5.77 -6.47 4.97
CA ILE A 264 5.49 -5.12 4.46
C ILE A 264 6.67 -4.51 3.69
N GLY A 265 7.90 -4.84 4.06
CA GLY A 265 9.11 -4.38 3.36
C GLY A 265 9.28 -4.94 1.95
N LYS A 266 8.50 -5.95 1.53
CA LYS A 266 8.47 -6.43 0.13
C LYS A 266 7.91 -5.37 -0.83
N ILE A 267 7.25 -4.32 -0.32
CA ILE A 267 6.85 -3.17 -1.14
C ILE A 267 8.05 -2.56 -1.88
N LEU A 268 9.26 -2.65 -1.29
CA LEU A 268 10.53 -2.17 -1.87
C LEU A 268 11.30 -3.24 -2.65
N THR A 269 10.81 -4.47 -2.71
CA THR A 269 11.49 -5.54 -3.45
C THR A 269 11.08 -5.48 -4.93
N PRO A 270 12.05 -5.45 -5.87
CA PRO A 270 11.73 -5.46 -7.30
C PRO A 270 10.92 -6.69 -7.71
N VAL A 271 9.89 -6.49 -8.56
CA VAL A 271 9.00 -7.56 -9.04
C VAL A 271 9.81 -8.68 -9.72
N GLN A 272 10.87 -8.31 -10.46
CA GLN A 272 11.75 -9.27 -11.15
C GLN A 272 12.43 -10.24 -10.18
N ILE A 273 12.66 -9.83 -8.92
CA ILE A 273 13.20 -10.70 -7.87
C ILE A 273 12.10 -11.58 -7.27
N LEU A 274 10.90 -11.01 -7.07
CA LEU A 274 9.76 -11.75 -6.49
C LEU A 274 9.25 -12.85 -7.43
N GLU A 275 9.22 -12.60 -8.74
CA GLU A 275 8.65 -13.49 -9.75
C GLU A 275 9.70 -14.33 -10.50
N LYS A 276 10.96 -14.29 -10.06
CA LYS A 276 12.01 -15.04 -10.73
C LYS A 276 11.71 -16.53 -10.81
N GLN A 277 11.73 -17.06 -12.02
CA GLN A 277 11.64 -18.50 -12.28
C GLN A 277 12.95 -19.18 -11.88
N GLY A 278 12.93 -19.97 -10.80
CA GLY A 278 14.09 -20.72 -10.31
C GLY A 278 14.78 -20.09 -9.09
N LYS A 279 15.99 -20.58 -8.78
CA LYS A 279 16.74 -20.14 -7.59
C LYS A 279 17.30 -18.73 -7.76
N LEU A 280 17.20 -17.91 -6.70
CA LEU A 280 17.86 -16.61 -6.64
C LEU A 280 19.38 -16.80 -6.55
N GLY A 281 20.12 -16.05 -7.37
CA GLY A 281 21.57 -15.94 -7.24
C GLY A 281 21.96 -15.16 -5.98
N ARG A 282 23.25 -15.16 -5.61
CA ARG A 282 23.75 -14.53 -4.37
C ARG A 282 23.35 -13.04 -4.26
N LYS A 283 23.48 -12.28 -5.34
CA LYS A 283 23.12 -10.84 -5.35
C LYS A 283 21.61 -10.64 -5.20
N GLU A 284 20.82 -11.43 -5.91
CA GLU A 284 19.36 -11.38 -5.85
C GLU A 284 18.83 -11.77 -4.46
N MET A 285 19.44 -12.80 -3.85
CA MET A 285 19.12 -13.21 -2.49
C MET A 285 19.42 -12.08 -1.48
N ASN A 286 20.51 -11.33 -1.67
CA ASN A 286 20.79 -10.16 -0.82
C ASN A 286 19.74 -9.06 -0.98
N ILE A 287 19.20 -8.87 -2.18
CA ILE A 287 18.09 -7.93 -2.40
C ILE A 287 16.83 -8.45 -1.71
N MET A 288 16.50 -9.73 -1.90
CA MET A 288 15.35 -10.36 -1.26
C MET A 288 15.41 -10.24 0.27
N LYS A 289 16.55 -10.52 0.89
CA LYS A 289 16.70 -10.44 2.36
C LYS A 289 16.43 -9.06 2.95
N LYS A 290 16.60 -8.00 2.16
CA LYS A 290 16.36 -6.62 2.63
C LYS A 290 14.91 -6.35 2.99
N HIS A 291 13.93 -7.15 2.54
CA HIS A 291 12.54 -6.90 2.92
C HIS A 291 12.36 -6.91 4.44
N VAL A 292 13.04 -7.80 5.17
CA VAL A 292 12.94 -7.83 6.64
C VAL A 292 13.47 -6.55 7.27
N TYR A 293 14.59 -6.05 6.78
CA TYR A 293 15.14 -4.76 7.22
C TYR A 293 14.18 -3.59 6.91
N TYR A 294 13.57 -3.59 5.74
CA TYR A 294 12.58 -2.58 5.38
C TYR A 294 11.29 -2.71 6.20
N SER A 295 10.82 -3.93 6.49
CA SER A 295 9.72 -4.14 7.44
C SER A 295 10.06 -3.53 8.80
N PHE A 296 11.26 -3.79 9.34
CA PHE A 296 11.72 -3.20 10.59
C PHE A 296 11.67 -1.67 10.55
N LEU A 297 12.17 -1.02 9.49
CA LEU A 297 12.17 0.44 9.39
C LEU A 297 10.75 1.03 9.29
N ILE A 298 9.87 0.42 8.49
CA ILE A 298 8.49 0.89 8.30
C ILE A 298 7.71 0.79 9.61
N LEU A 299 7.93 -0.29 10.37
CA LEU A 299 7.21 -0.60 11.60
C LEU A 299 7.85 0.00 12.88
N LEU A 300 9.01 0.66 12.79
CA LEU A 300 9.84 1.04 13.93
C LEU A 300 9.13 1.91 14.99
N ASP A 301 8.18 2.75 14.60
CA ASP A 301 7.42 3.57 15.55
C ASP A 301 6.49 2.74 16.45
N HIS A 302 6.25 1.47 16.07
CA HIS A 302 5.48 0.49 16.82
C HIS A 302 6.34 -0.53 17.58
N LYS A 303 7.63 -0.22 17.80
CA LYS A 303 8.61 -1.14 18.42
C LYS A 303 8.22 -1.65 19.83
N ASP A 304 7.37 -0.91 20.53
CA ASP A 304 6.90 -1.26 21.87
C ASP A 304 5.62 -2.12 21.85
N GLU A 305 5.04 -2.38 20.67
CA GLU A 305 3.87 -3.24 20.50
C GLU A 305 4.28 -4.73 20.54
N PRO A 306 3.47 -5.61 21.18
CA PRO A 306 3.81 -7.04 21.33
C PRO A 306 4.03 -7.76 20.00
N TRP A 307 3.30 -7.36 18.95
CA TRP A 307 3.39 -7.95 17.61
C TRP A 307 4.64 -7.55 16.81
N PHE A 308 5.35 -6.47 17.20
CA PHE A 308 6.44 -5.90 16.42
C PHE A 308 7.62 -6.87 16.23
N LEU A 309 8.20 -7.36 17.33
CA LEU A 309 9.36 -8.26 17.25
C LEU A 309 9.04 -9.55 16.48
N PRO A 310 7.93 -10.26 16.77
CA PRO A 310 7.54 -11.41 15.98
C PRO A 310 7.43 -11.12 14.48
N ALA A 311 6.87 -9.96 14.10
CA ALA A 311 6.75 -9.57 12.69
C ALA A 311 8.12 -9.41 12.02
N VAL A 312 9.07 -8.70 12.65
CA VAL A 312 10.35 -8.35 12.03
C VAL A 312 11.45 -9.39 12.20
N ARG A 313 11.21 -10.47 12.97
CA ARG A 313 12.15 -11.58 13.20
C ARG A 313 11.74 -12.90 12.53
N HIS A 314 10.72 -12.89 11.69
CA HIS A 314 10.15 -14.09 11.06
C HIS A 314 11.17 -14.87 10.20
N GLN A 315 12.22 -14.23 9.70
CA GLN A 315 13.30 -14.88 8.94
C GLN A 315 14.53 -15.29 9.77
N GLU A 316 14.50 -15.10 11.09
CA GLU A 316 15.52 -15.67 11.96
C GLU A 316 15.36 -17.20 12.08
N ARG A 317 16.40 -17.89 12.49
CA ARG A 317 16.43 -19.36 12.64
C ARG A 317 17.16 -19.72 13.92
N ILE A 318 16.65 -20.69 14.71
CA ILE A 318 17.19 -21.00 16.04
C ILE A 318 18.66 -21.41 16.06
N ASN A 319 19.23 -21.82 14.92
CA ASN A 319 20.64 -22.13 14.76
C ASN A 319 21.51 -20.95 14.33
N GLY A 320 21.00 -19.73 14.31
CA GLY A 320 21.74 -18.53 13.91
C GLY A 320 21.94 -18.37 12.40
N SER A 321 21.33 -19.22 11.55
CA SER A 321 21.46 -19.12 10.09
C SER A 321 20.47 -18.15 9.45
N GLY A 322 19.59 -17.54 10.26
CA GLY A 322 18.59 -16.57 9.84
C GLY A 322 19.15 -15.19 9.50
N TYR A 323 18.26 -14.23 9.34
CA TYR A 323 18.60 -12.84 9.07
C TYR A 323 17.47 -11.91 9.55
N PRO A 324 17.69 -10.60 9.77
CA PRO A 324 18.93 -9.86 9.46
C PRO A 324 19.96 -9.86 10.58
N TRP A 325 19.62 -10.27 11.81
CA TRP A 325 20.50 -10.20 12.99
C TRP A 325 21.25 -11.49 13.28
N ALA A 326 20.89 -12.61 12.64
CA ALA A 326 21.44 -13.96 12.87
C ALA A 326 21.28 -14.42 14.33
N LEU A 327 20.10 -14.19 14.91
CA LEU A 327 19.77 -14.54 16.29
C LEU A 327 19.74 -16.07 16.48
N THR A 328 20.24 -16.50 17.63
CA THR A 328 20.12 -17.89 18.09
C THR A 328 18.80 -18.14 18.83
N GLY A 329 18.45 -19.40 19.04
CA GLY A 329 17.24 -19.77 19.76
C GLY A 329 17.16 -19.25 21.19
N GLU A 330 18.29 -18.95 21.83
CA GLU A 330 18.37 -18.37 23.18
C GLU A 330 18.08 -16.86 23.18
N GLU A 331 18.35 -16.18 22.06
CA GLU A 331 18.14 -14.74 21.90
C GLU A 331 16.72 -14.38 21.40
N MET A 332 15.95 -15.40 21.03
CA MET A 332 14.60 -15.25 20.50
C MET A 332 13.54 -15.61 21.53
N THR A 333 12.46 -14.86 21.54
CA THR A 333 11.29 -15.19 22.37
C THR A 333 10.50 -16.35 21.77
N TYR A 334 9.56 -16.89 22.54
CA TYR A 334 8.68 -17.95 22.03
C TYR A 334 7.76 -17.43 20.91
N GLU A 335 7.36 -16.16 21.01
CA GLU A 335 6.55 -15.43 20.05
C GLU A 335 7.27 -15.32 18.69
N ASP A 336 8.57 -14.99 18.68
CA ASP A 336 9.41 -14.97 17.46
C ASP A 336 9.37 -16.34 16.77
N LYS A 337 9.47 -17.43 17.54
CA LYS A 337 9.49 -18.82 17.04
C LYS A 337 8.16 -19.26 16.47
N ILE A 338 7.02 -18.75 17.00
CA ILE A 338 5.69 -18.98 16.43
C ILE A 338 5.63 -18.40 15.01
N MET A 339 6.05 -17.16 14.82
CA MET A 339 6.02 -16.51 13.52
C MET A 339 6.91 -17.22 12.49
N GLN A 340 8.10 -17.67 12.91
CA GLN A 340 9.00 -18.45 12.04
C GLN A 340 8.37 -19.74 11.55
N VAL A 341 7.70 -20.47 12.42
CA VAL A 341 7.02 -21.73 12.06
C VAL A 341 5.83 -21.46 11.14
N ALA A 342 5.03 -20.42 11.43
CA ALA A 342 3.87 -20.07 10.64
C ALA A 342 4.26 -19.63 9.21
N ASP A 343 5.22 -18.69 9.07
CA ASP A 343 5.73 -18.23 7.79
C ASP A 343 6.33 -19.39 6.97
N TYR A 344 7.20 -20.18 7.59
CA TYR A 344 7.83 -21.31 6.92
C TYR A 344 6.79 -22.33 6.43
N PHE A 345 5.80 -22.66 7.25
CA PHE A 345 4.73 -23.59 6.88
C PHE A 345 3.91 -23.09 5.70
N VAL A 346 3.45 -21.84 5.74
CA VAL A 346 2.67 -21.24 4.65
C VAL A 346 3.50 -21.17 3.37
N ALA A 347 4.78 -20.79 3.46
CA ALA A 347 5.68 -20.76 2.31
C ALA A 347 5.89 -22.15 1.67
N VAL A 348 5.81 -23.23 2.46
CA VAL A 348 5.85 -24.62 1.94
C VAL A 348 4.49 -25.06 1.40
N LEU A 349 3.39 -24.63 2.01
CA LEU A 349 2.03 -24.97 1.60
C LEU A 349 1.70 -24.43 0.20
N GLU A 350 2.12 -23.20 -0.08
CA GLU A 350 1.79 -22.46 -1.29
C GLU A 350 2.49 -23.00 -2.56
N PRO A 351 1.85 -22.81 -3.74
CA PRO A 351 2.53 -23.09 -5.00
C PRO A 351 3.72 -22.13 -5.19
N ARG A 352 4.75 -22.63 -5.88
CA ARG A 352 5.93 -21.84 -6.27
C ARG A 352 6.17 -22.02 -7.77
N PRO A 353 6.91 -21.15 -8.44
CA PRO A 353 7.15 -21.25 -9.89
C PRO A 353 7.63 -22.62 -10.39
N TYR A 354 8.22 -23.40 -9.50
CA TYR A 354 8.81 -24.71 -9.79
C TYR A 354 8.09 -25.88 -9.05
N ARG A 355 6.98 -25.61 -8.33
CA ARG A 355 6.28 -26.61 -7.51
C ARG A 355 4.80 -26.24 -7.32
N GLY A 356 3.89 -27.19 -7.48
CA GLY A 356 2.49 -27.03 -7.10
C GLY A 356 2.28 -26.86 -5.58
N ALA A 357 1.04 -26.57 -5.15
CA ALA A 357 0.66 -26.52 -3.75
C ALA A 357 0.85 -27.89 -3.08
N ASN A 358 1.26 -27.90 -1.81
CA ASN A 358 1.33 -29.09 -1.00
C ASN A 358 0.05 -29.25 -0.14
N SER A 359 -0.26 -30.51 0.27
CA SER A 359 -1.22 -30.70 1.36
C SER A 359 -0.64 -30.23 2.70
N PRO A 360 -1.48 -29.90 3.71
CA PRO A 360 -1.00 -29.53 5.04
C PRO A 360 -0.07 -30.57 5.68
N GLU A 361 -0.37 -31.86 5.52
CA GLU A 361 0.44 -32.95 6.06
C GLU A 361 1.82 -32.97 5.41
N LYS A 362 1.87 -32.82 4.09
CA LYS A 362 3.13 -32.80 3.34
C LYS A 362 3.94 -31.54 3.64
N ALA A 363 3.29 -30.41 3.85
CA ALA A 363 3.96 -29.20 4.30
C ALA A 363 4.53 -29.38 5.72
N TYR A 364 3.82 -30.08 6.62
CA TYR A 364 4.31 -30.36 7.95
C TYR A 364 5.52 -31.30 7.96
N GLU A 365 5.67 -32.24 7.02
CA GLU A 365 6.88 -33.04 6.89
C GLU A 365 8.15 -32.19 6.72
N GLU A 366 8.05 -31.07 5.97
CA GLU A 366 9.18 -30.13 5.82
C GLU A 366 9.46 -29.36 7.13
N ILE A 367 8.42 -29.01 7.89
CA ILE A 367 8.57 -28.43 9.23
C ILE A 367 9.32 -29.42 10.14
N ALA A 368 8.92 -30.69 10.15
CA ALA A 368 9.56 -31.73 10.96
C ALA A 368 11.05 -31.91 10.60
N ARG A 369 11.40 -31.82 9.31
CA ARG A 369 12.80 -31.83 8.84
C ARG A 369 13.56 -30.60 9.33
N ALA A 370 12.95 -29.42 9.23
CA ALA A 370 13.55 -28.16 9.71
C ALA A 370 13.79 -28.18 11.23
N VAL A 371 12.88 -28.76 12.01
CA VAL A 371 13.05 -28.97 13.46
C VAL A 371 14.20 -29.95 13.72
N SER A 372 14.24 -31.08 13.00
CA SER A 372 15.28 -32.11 13.18
C SER A 372 16.69 -31.60 12.81
N SER A 373 16.79 -30.63 11.91
CA SER A 373 18.04 -29.95 11.53
C SER A 373 18.37 -28.73 12.37
N GLY A 374 17.60 -28.45 13.42
CA GLY A 374 17.83 -27.33 14.32
C GLY A 374 17.56 -25.95 13.69
N VAL A 375 16.74 -25.86 12.65
CA VAL A 375 16.36 -24.60 11.99
C VAL A 375 15.16 -23.96 12.66
N LEU A 376 14.15 -24.76 13.02
CA LEU A 376 12.91 -24.31 13.66
C LEU A 376 12.76 -24.91 15.05
N ASP A 377 12.03 -24.19 15.93
CA ASP A 377 11.76 -24.63 17.30
C ASP A 377 10.68 -25.72 17.33
N LYS A 378 10.90 -26.72 18.21
CA LYS A 378 9.99 -27.84 18.37
C LYS A 378 8.65 -27.48 19.02
N GLY A 379 8.62 -26.48 19.90
CA GLY A 379 7.41 -26.07 20.64
C GLY A 379 6.27 -25.66 19.72
N PRO A 380 6.40 -24.54 18.97
CA PRO A 380 5.40 -24.12 18.01
C PRO A 380 5.14 -25.15 16.91
N ALA A 381 6.17 -25.91 16.48
CA ALA A 381 6.01 -26.96 15.48
C ALA A 381 5.12 -28.11 15.95
N ASN A 382 5.17 -28.50 17.23
CA ASN A 382 4.27 -29.51 17.78
C ASN A 382 2.81 -29.03 17.81
N ILE A 383 2.57 -27.76 18.19
CA ILE A 383 1.22 -27.20 18.14
C ILE A 383 0.69 -27.17 16.72
N LEU A 384 1.53 -26.76 15.75
CA LEU A 384 1.15 -26.82 14.34
C LEU A 384 0.84 -28.26 13.91
N LYS A 385 1.58 -29.26 14.39
CA LYS A 385 1.26 -30.68 14.14
C LYS A 385 -0.13 -31.02 14.61
N ASP A 386 -0.49 -30.64 15.83
CA ASP A 386 -1.78 -30.94 16.41
C ASP A 386 -2.91 -30.25 15.60
N LEU A 387 -2.69 -29.04 15.09
CA LEU A 387 -3.60 -28.38 14.17
C LEU A 387 -3.75 -29.18 12.86
N VAL A 388 -2.64 -29.56 12.22
CA VAL A 388 -2.64 -30.26 10.93
C VAL A 388 -3.35 -31.61 11.00
N PHE A 389 -3.10 -32.39 12.05
CA PHE A 389 -3.69 -33.75 12.21
C PHE A 389 -4.95 -33.78 13.07
N GLY A 390 -5.28 -32.67 13.75
CA GLY A 390 -6.45 -32.51 14.61
C GLY A 390 -7.69 -31.96 13.91
N GLY A 391 -7.65 -31.72 12.59
CA GLY A 391 -8.81 -31.31 11.81
C GLY A 391 -9.01 -29.80 11.71
N TYR A 392 -7.98 -29.00 11.91
CA TYR A 392 -8.03 -27.56 11.60
C TYR A 392 -8.39 -27.36 10.13
N ASP A 393 -9.32 -26.43 9.86
CA ASP A 393 -9.78 -26.16 8.49
C ASP A 393 -8.80 -25.28 7.71
N PHE A 394 -7.89 -25.92 7.01
CA PHE A 394 -6.93 -25.25 6.13
C PHE A 394 -7.54 -24.77 4.81
N ASN A 395 -8.78 -25.15 4.46
CA ASN A 395 -9.45 -24.66 3.25
C ASN A 395 -10.00 -23.25 3.43
N ASN A 396 -10.13 -22.77 4.67
CA ASN A 396 -10.62 -21.43 4.99
C ASN A 396 -9.47 -20.49 5.40
N LEU A 397 -8.29 -20.67 4.81
CA LEU A 397 -7.15 -19.77 5.07
C LEU A 397 -7.22 -18.52 4.22
N ASP A 398 -7.89 -18.59 3.06
CA ASP A 398 -7.89 -17.47 2.13
C ASP A 398 -8.73 -16.32 2.66
N PHE A 399 -8.26 -15.13 2.41
CA PHE A 399 -9.10 -13.94 2.47
C PHE A 399 -10.12 -14.10 1.35
N ALA A 400 -11.39 -13.77 1.58
CA ALA A 400 -12.38 -13.69 0.52
C ALA A 400 -11.82 -12.69 -0.50
N SER A 401 -11.07 -13.22 -1.46
CA SER A 401 -10.23 -12.44 -2.34
C SER A 401 -11.13 -11.53 -3.15
N HIS A 402 -10.74 -10.27 -3.22
CA HIS A 402 -11.35 -9.31 -4.10
C HIS A 402 -11.16 -9.81 -5.53
N THR A 403 -12.19 -10.44 -6.03
CA THR A 403 -12.19 -10.95 -7.38
C THR A 403 -12.18 -9.77 -8.34
N GLN A 404 -11.64 -9.96 -9.51
CA GLN A 404 -11.72 -8.99 -10.60
C GLN A 404 -13.20 -8.58 -10.85
N THR A 405 -14.14 -9.44 -10.48
CA THR A 405 -15.58 -9.23 -10.48
C THR A 405 -16.01 -8.16 -9.47
N GLU A 406 -15.48 -8.16 -8.23
CA GLU A 406 -15.86 -7.16 -7.23
C GLU A 406 -15.39 -5.75 -7.59
N ILE A 407 -14.20 -5.63 -8.20
CA ILE A 407 -13.71 -4.35 -8.73
C ILE A 407 -14.60 -3.91 -9.89
N SER A 408 -14.97 -4.80 -10.81
CA SER A 408 -15.86 -4.50 -11.92
C SER A 408 -17.27 -4.12 -11.43
N ASP A 409 -17.81 -4.81 -10.43
CA ASP A 409 -19.10 -4.50 -9.81
C ASP A 409 -19.07 -3.15 -9.09
N PHE A 410 -17.93 -2.80 -8.48
CA PHE A 410 -17.71 -1.50 -7.87
C PHE A 410 -17.63 -0.39 -8.94
N GLU A 411 -16.91 -0.61 -10.03
CA GLU A 411 -16.84 0.26 -11.21
C GLU A 411 -18.24 0.51 -11.77
N GLU A 412 -19.03 -0.55 -12.01
CA GLU A 412 -20.42 -0.44 -12.49
C GLU A 412 -21.31 0.33 -11.50
N THR A 413 -21.12 0.12 -10.21
CA THR A 413 -21.89 0.82 -9.17
C THR A 413 -21.61 2.33 -9.18
N ILE A 414 -20.36 2.74 -9.35
CA ILE A 414 -20.00 4.16 -9.45
C ILE A 414 -20.55 4.77 -10.73
N ILE A 415 -20.40 4.09 -11.86
CA ILE A 415 -20.91 4.53 -13.16
C ILE A 415 -22.44 4.62 -13.14
N HIS A 416 -23.12 3.67 -12.53
CA HIS A 416 -24.59 3.69 -12.40
C HIS A 416 -25.09 4.81 -11.49
N LYS A 417 -24.43 5.06 -10.36
CA LYS A 417 -24.77 6.18 -9.49
C LYS A 417 -24.66 7.51 -10.22
N ARG A 418 -23.59 7.73 -10.97
CA ARG A 418 -23.39 8.94 -11.78
C ARG A 418 -24.47 9.12 -12.85
N LYS A 419 -24.73 8.08 -13.66
CA LYS A 419 -25.79 8.12 -14.68
C LYS A 419 -27.18 8.37 -14.09
N LYS A 420 -27.44 7.90 -12.87
CA LYS A 420 -28.72 8.13 -12.18
C LYS A 420 -28.83 9.57 -11.67
N ASP A 421 -27.76 10.11 -11.14
CA ASP A 421 -27.70 11.52 -10.71
C ASP A 421 -27.89 12.45 -11.92
N ASP A 422 -27.18 12.21 -13.03
CA ASP A 422 -27.36 12.95 -14.29
C ASP A 422 -28.79 12.86 -14.87
N SER A 423 -29.46 11.72 -14.67
CA SER A 423 -30.84 11.52 -15.17
C SER A 423 -31.92 12.17 -14.29
N ILE A 424 -31.62 12.46 -13.03
CA ILE A 424 -32.51 13.19 -12.11
C ILE A 424 -32.43 14.68 -12.40
N GLU A 425 -31.22 15.22 -12.57
CA GLU A 425 -31.04 16.65 -12.91
C GLU A 425 -31.60 17.01 -14.29
N ALA A 426 -31.56 16.11 -15.27
CA ALA A 426 -32.16 16.32 -16.59
C ALA A 426 -33.69 16.30 -16.58
N LYS A 427 -34.34 15.93 -15.47
CA LYS A 427 -35.83 15.93 -15.33
C LYS A 427 -36.35 17.13 -14.56
N ASP A 428 -35.47 17.82 -13.82
CA ASP A 428 -35.80 18.98 -13.02
C ASP A 428 -35.36 20.31 -13.70
N ALA A 429 -34.72 20.23 -14.88
CA ALA A 429 -34.38 21.37 -15.75
C ALA A 429 -35.30 21.43 -16.96
#